data_193f4e992e6ec20daff5d1870ff3f2d0
#
_entry.id   193f4e992e6ec20daff5d1870ff3f2d0
#
_cell.length_a   1.000
_cell.length_b   1.000
_cell.length_c   1.000
_cell.angle_alpha   90.00
_cell.angle_beta   90.00
_cell.angle_gamma   90.00
#
_symmetry.space_group_name_H-M   'P 1'
#
loop_
_entity.id
_entity.type
_entity.pdbx_description
1 polymer ?
#
loop_
_entity_poly.entity_id
_entity_poly.type
_entity_poly.pdbx_seq_one_letter_code
_entity_poly.pdbx_strand_id
1 'polypeptide(L)'
;KLPSMPYLSKLEKIAAKLNDMSETASYTRGIVTGYGMLKPTDLSDTWEPKGENFAYMPYAVTLGIEPSSYKKTFETIKVYEGEFPDSDSEAFIMLPEKIKERYEKYYERELNTGDEVLVMSFGEKAKLRKVRVSGFFTFAHPDTAVQSILYADINSARMLAGVTMGARTVTEIPKNIDLSLSEKSEDELFSEDTVGLSEQAEQVTSKKQTAADVEGILGSTELRNQLNMADTDAWHFTAVKLKDSRKTAQTITALNKWFEEEGLAAQALPWDKAMSQFAAAIQTTQVLMIAVLTLLAVVVLIVIMNTLVVSIMERTAEIGMMRAIGAKRSFVRQLFYTESFLLSFIGAACGIVLAVIAGFIFNALEIRFSNDTVATLFGGYQLQTAVSFTAILGTLGAMIAAGIVANWYPVRMALKISPLEAINK
;
A
#
# COMPACT_ATOMS: atom_id res chain seq x y z
N LYS A 1 7.38 19.62 -4.42
CA LYS A 1 5.96 19.83 -4.79
C LYS A 1 5.34 18.44 -4.82
N LEU A 2 4.49 18.12 -3.85
CA LEU A 2 3.55 17.01 -4.01
C LEU A 2 2.61 17.43 -5.14
N PRO A 3 2.49 16.65 -6.23
CA PRO A 3 1.55 16.99 -7.27
C PRO A 3 0.17 17.07 -6.62
N SER A 4 -0.57 18.14 -6.89
CA SER A 4 -1.98 18.22 -6.52
C SER A 4 -2.63 16.95 -7.09
N MET A 5 -3.21 16.11 -6.23
CA MET A 5 -3.86 14.90 -6.71
C MET A 5 -4.95 15.30 -7.71
N PRO A 6 -4.95 14.73 -8.93
CA PRO A 6 -6.01 14.98 -9.88
C PRO A 6 -7.34 14.50 -9.25
N TYR A 7 -8.38 15.28 -9.39
CA TYR A 7 -9.71 14.92 -8.90
C TYR A 7 -10.64 14.51 -10.04
N LEU A 8 -11.53 13.58 -9.73
CA LEU A 8 -12.57 13.11 -10.64
C LEU A 8 -13.70 14.14 -10.71
N SER A 9 -14.11 14.50 -11.90
CA SER A 9 -15.32 15.29 -12.15
C SER A 9 -16.39 14.43 -12.82
N LYS A 10 -17.65 14.89 -12.82
CA LYS A 10 -18.78 14.18 -13.41
C LYS A 10 -19.03 12.78 -12.82
N LEU A 11 -18.84 12.67 -11.52
CA LEU A 11 -18.92 11.38 -10.82
C LEU A 11 -20.33 10.77 -10.84
N GLU A 12 -21.39 11.56 -11.00
CA GLU A 12 -22.77 11.07 -11.14
C GLU A 12 -22.91 10.09 -12.32
N LYS A 13 -22.24 10.38 -13.44
CA LYS A 13 -22.21 9.45 -14.59
C LYS A 13 -21.48 8.15 -14.25
N ILE A 14 -20.37 8.26 -13.54
CA ILE A 14 -19.59 7.08 -13.09
C ILE A 14 -20.42 6.25 -12.11
N ALA A 15 -21.09 6.91 -11.14
CA ALA A 15 -21.96 6.25 -10.18
C ALA A 15 -23.14 5.54 -10.86
N ALA A 16 -23.79 6.18 -11.82
CA ALA A 16 -24.87 5.58 -12.61
C ALA A 16 -24.36 4.32 -13.35
N LYS A 17 -23.18 4.41 -14.00
CA LYS A 17 -22.57 3.27 -14.68
C LYS A 17 -22.24 2.14 -13.73
N LEU A 18 -21.67 2.41 -12.56
CA LEU A 18 -21.33 1.40 -11.56
C LEU A 18 -22.57 0.71 -10.98
N ASN A 19 -23.68 1.44 -10.82
CA ASN A 19 -24.97 0.87 -10.38
C ASN A 19 -25.60 -0.05 -11.43
N ASP A 20 -25.40 0.26 -12.72
CA ASP A 20 -25.92 -0.54 -13.83
C ASP A 20 -25.08 -1.82 -14.10
N MET A 21 -23.85 -1.86 -13.63
CA MET A 21 -22.98 -3.02 -13.81
C MET A 21 -23.32 -4.15 -12.87
N SER A 22 -23.68 -5.33 -13.42
CA SER A 22 -24.03 -6.52 -12.65
C SER A 22 -22.89 -7.08 -11.79
N GLU A 23 -21.64 -6.81 -12.17
CA GLU A 23 -20.41 -7.22 -11.50
C GLU A 23 -20.11 -6.44 -10.22
N THR A 24 -20.65 -5.21 -10.10
CA THR A 24 -20.44 -4.35 -8.94
C THR A 24 -21.22 -4.88 -7.74
N ALA A 25 -20.54 -5.05 -6.60
CA ALA A 25 -21.18 -5.36 -5.32
C ALA A 25 -21.55 -4.08 -4.56
N SER A 26 -20.58 -3.18 -4.45
CA SER A 26 -20.71 -1.87 -3.82
C SER A 26 -19.58 -0.96 -4.28
N TYR A 27 -19.73 0.33 -4.08
CA TYR A 27 -18.66 1.29 -4.27
C TYR A 27 -18.75 2.39 -3.22
N THR A 28 -17.63 3.04 -2.95
CA THR A 28 -17.55 4.22 -2.09
C THR A 28 -16.58 5.22 -2.69
N ARG A 29 -16.81 6.48 -2.39
CA ARG A 29 -16.01 7.60 -2.87
C ARG A 29 -15.16 8.16 -1.75
N GLY A 30 -14.03 8.76 -2.09
CA GLY A 30 -13.16 9.30 -1.07
C GLY A 30 -12.31 10.48 -1.53
N ILE A 31 -11.91 11.27 -0.53
CA ILE A 31 -10.94 12.35 -0.63
C ILE A 31 -9.77 12.03 0.29
N VAL A 32 -8.57 12.03 -0.25
CA VAL A 32 -7.34 11.86 0.54
C VAL A 32 -6.73 13.23 0.79
N THR A 33 -6.39 13.53 2.03
CA THR A 33 -5.56 14.71 2.34
C THR A 33 -4.08 14.32 2.36
N GLY A 34 -3.20 15.30 2.31
CA GLY A 34 -1.80 15.07 2.69
C GLY A 34 -1.67 14.68 4.17
N TYR A 35 -0.43 14.45 4.60
CA TYR A 35 -0.15 14.28 6.02
C TYR A 35 -0.60 15.51 6.79
N GLY A 36 -1.21 15.28 7.92
CA GLY A 36 -1.71 16.29 8.84
C GLY A 36 -1.38 15.92 10.28
N MET A 37 -1.68 16.83 11.18
CA MET A 37 -1.48 16.69 12.61
C MET A 37 -2.78 16.99 13.34
N LEU A 38 -3.08 16.21 14.37
CA LEU A 38 -4.14 16.53 15.32
C LEU A 38 -3.61 17.46 16.42
N LYS A 39 -4.42 18.47 16.76
CA LYS A 39 -4.10 19.46 17.80
C LYS A 39 -5.34 19.69 18.69
N PRO A 40 -5.18 19.86 20.01
CA PRO A 40 -6.25 20.35 20.86
C PRO A 40 -6.73 21.74 20.45
N THR A 41 -8.01 22.05 20.66
CA THR A 41 -8.59 23.34 20.29
C THR A 41 -8.16 24.49 21.19
N ASP A 42 -7.77 24.18 22.42
CA ASP A 42 -7.40 25.10 23.49
C ASP A 42 -5.88 25.19 23.76
N LEU A 43 -5.07 24.65 22.84
CA LEU A 43 -3.62 24.65 22.98
C LEU A 43 -3.06 26.07 22.77
N SER A 44 -2.24 26.54 23.72
CA SER A 44 -1.56 27.82 23.57
C SER A 44 -0.51 27.81 22.46
N ASP A 45 -0.28 28.95 21.81
CA ASP A 45 0.73 29.07 20.75
C ASP A 45 2.17 28.87 21.26
N THR A 46 2.37 28.97 22.58
CA THR A 46 3.65 28.79 23.26
C THR A 46 3.87 27.36 23.77
N TRP A 47 2.93 26.44 23.50
CA TRP A 47 3.07 25.07 23.95
C TRP A 47 4.14 24.32 23.15
N GLU A 48 5.05 23.68 23.83
CA GLU A 48 6.10 22.83 23.25
C GLU A 48 6.06 21.44 23.88
N PRO A 49 6.31 20.37 23.09
CA PRO A 49 6.36 19.02 23.63
C PRO A 49 7.57 18.85 24.55
N LYS A 50 7.38 18.12 25.64
CA LYS A 50 8.44 17.87 26.61
C LYS A 50 9.32 16.69 26.18
N GLY A 51 10.62 16.92 26.07
CA GLY A 51 11.63 15.87 25.93
C GLY A 51 11.33 14.82 24.84
N GLU A 52 11.21 13.57 25.24
CA GLU A 52 11.00 12.43 24.33
C GLU A 52 9.61 12.38 23.70
N ASN A 53 8.66 13.17 24.18
CA ASN A 53 7.28 13.15 23.68
C ASN A 53 7.18 13.57 22.20
N PHE A 54 8.18 14.26 21.66
CA PHE A 54 8.26 14.61 20.25
C PHE A 54 8.14 13.37 19.31
N ALA A 55 8.61 12.23 19.75
CA ALA A 55 8.51 10.96 19.00
C ALA A 55 7.04 10.48 18.81
N TYR A 56 6.13 10.94 19.66
CA TYR A 56 4.71 10.57 19.63
C TYR A 56 3.82 11.55 18.86
N MET A 57 4.40 12.46 18.09
CA MET A 57 3.62 13.44 17.34
C MET A 57 2.50 12.74 16.53
N PRO A 58 1.22 13.14 16.69
CA PRO A 58 0.07 12.47 16.11
C PRO A 58 -0.13 12.87 14.64
N TYR A 59 0.82 12.44 13.77
CA TYR A 59 0.71 12.59 12.34
C TYR A 59 -0.16 11.49 11.73
N ALA A 60 -1.02 11.91 10.81
CA ALA A 60 -1.87 10.99 10.08
C ALA A 60 -2.28 11.53 8.71
N VAL A 61 -2.70 10.64 7.83
CA VAL A 61 -3.38 10.97 6.58
C VAL A 61 -4.88 10.97 6.86
N THR A 62 -5.59 12.01 6.46
CA THR A 62 -7.04 12.04 6.61
C THR A 62 -7.71 11.56 5.33
N LEU A 63 -8.57 10.57 5.47
CA LEU A 63 -9.42 10.04 4.42
C LEU A 63 -10.86 10.51 4.66
N GLY A 64 -11.34 11.39 3.79
CA GLY A 64 -12.75 11.78 3.76
C GLY A 64 -13.58 10.66 3.16
N ILE A 65 -14.60 10.24 3.89
CA ILE A 65 -15.48 9.14 3.52
C ILE A 65 -16.94 9.56 3.54
N GLU A 66 -17.76 8.85 2.80
CA GLU A 66 -19.21 8.83 2.98
C GLU A 66 -19.56 7.63 3.86
N PRO A 67 -19.93 7.81 5.13
CA PRO A 67 -20.17 6.72 6.07
C PRO A 67 -21.10 5.62 5.54
N SER A 68 -22.19 6.01 4.93
CA SER A 68 -23.23 5.10 4.42
C SER A 68 -22.72 4.14 3.32
N SER A 69 -21.91 4.63 2.39
CA SER A 69 -21.33 3.83 1.30
C SER A 69 -20.06 3.09 1.74
N TYR A 70 -19.29 3.72 2.63
CA TYR A 70 -18.04 3.14 3.14
C TYR A 70 -18.28 1.86 3.93
N LYS A 71 -19.23 1.89 4.87
CA LYS A 71 -19.61 0.71 5.70
C LYS A 71 -20.08 -0.48 4.88
N LYS A 72 -20.74 -0.24 3.74
CA LYS A 72 -21.18 -1.30 2.80
C LYS A 72 -20.02 -1.90 2.00
N THR A 73 -18.97 -1.11 1.75
CA THR A 73 -17.85 -1.52 0.90
C THR A 73 -16.72 -2.14 1.69
N PHE A 74 -16.42 -1.60 2.88
CA PHE A 74 -15.34 -2.02 3.76
C PHE A 74 -15.88 -2.46 5.13
N GLU A 75 -15.86 -3.76 5.39
CA GLU A 75 -16.30 -4.37 6.66
C GLU A 75 -15.14 -4.57 7.66
N THR A 76 -13.99 -3.94 7.40
CA THR A 76 -12.73 -4.20 8.10
C THR A 76 -12.51 -3.34 9.34
N ILE A 77 -13.43 -2.40 9.64
CA ILE A 77 -13.32 -1.48 10.77
C ILE A 77 -14.17 -2.00 11.92
N LYS A 78 -13.59 -2.08 13.13
CA LYS A 78 -14.28 -2.36 14.39
C LYS A 78 -14.20 -1.14 15.28
N VAL A 79 -15.33 -0.50 15.56
CA VAL A 79 -15.41 0.58 16.52
C VAL A 79 -15.42 -0.03 17.92
N TYR A 80 -14.54 0.41 18.79
CA TYR A 80 -14.45 -0.06 20.17
C TYR A 80 -14.90 0.99 21.21
N GLU A 81 -14.94 2.26 20.79
CA GLU A 81 -15.41 3.37 21.62
C GLU A 81 -16.10 4.40 20.73
N GLY A 82 -17.28 4.90 21.14
CA GLY A 82 -18.09 5.79 20.32
C GLY A 82 -18.91 5.05 19.28
N GLU A 83 -19.32 5.77 18.23
CA GLU A 83 -20.16 5.24 17.16
C GLU A 83 -19.61 5.59 15.78
N PHE A 84 -19.82 4.67 14.82
CA PHE A 84 -19.55 4.97 13.41
C PHE A 84 -20.67 5.89 12.90
N PRO A 85 -20.35 7.06 12.33
CA PRO A 85 -21.37 8.00 11.88
C PRO A 85 -22.30 7.38 10.84
N ASP A 86 -23.59 7.64 10.98
CA ASP A 86 -24.60 7.18 10.03
C ASP A 86 -24.99 8.25 9.00
N SER A 87 -24.58 9.50 9.23
CA SER A 87 -24.94 10.67 8.40
C SER A 87 -23.69 11.29 7.76
N ASP A 88 -23.81 11.67 6.48
CA ASP A 88 -22.77 12.37 5.73
C ASP A 88 -22.76 13.89 6.02
N SER A 89 -23.67 14.39 6.88
CA SER A 89 -23.92 15.83 7.09
C SER A 89 -23.18 16.43 8.29
N GLU A 90 -22.72 15.64 9.23
CA GLU A 90 -22.04 16.13 10.44
C GLU A 90 -20.53 16.12 10.26
N ALA A 91 -19.86 17.17 10.78
CA ALA A 91 -18.40 17.21 10.80
C ALA A 91 -17.88 16.26 11.89
N PHE A 92 -17.30 15.16 11.50
CA PHE A 92 -16.77 14.15 12.40
C PHE A 92 -15.31 13.77 12.07
N ILE A 93 -14.67 13.16 13.05
CA ILE A 93 -13.42 12.43 12.85
C ILE A 93 -13.44 11.13 13.65
N MET A 94 -12.96 10.06 13.05
CA MET A 94 -12.68 8.78 13.70
C MET A 94 -11.19 8.51 13.69
N LEU A 95 -10.68 8.07 14.81
CA LEU A 95 -9.26 7.84 15.01
C LEU A 95 -8.95 6.36 15.26
N PRO A 96 -7.89 5.83 14.64
CA PRO A 96 -7.39 4.52 15.03
C PRO A 96 -6.72 4.59 16.41
N GLU A 97 -6.75 3.49 17.14
CA GLU A 97 -6.18 3.33 18.50
C GLU A 97 -4.77 3.90 18.62
N LYS A 98 -3.91 3.61 17.65
CA LYS A 98 -2.52 4.10 17.63
C LYS A 98 -2.40 5.63 17.61
N ILE A 99 -3.30 6.32 16.93
CA ILE A 99 -3.28 7.79 16.86
C ILE A 99 -3.83 8.39 18.16
N LYS A 100 -4.84 7.75 18.79
CA LYS A 100 -5.30 8.10 20.15
C LYS A 100 -4.14 8.04 21.12
N GLU A 101 -3.42 6.92 21.20
CA GLU A 101 -2.25 6.74 22.08
C GLU A 101 -1.16 7.79 21.82
N ARG A 102 -0.86 8.06 20.54
CA ARG A 102 0.12 9.10 20.18
C ARG A 102 -0.31 10.48 20.62
N TYR A 103 -1.57 10.84 20.40
CA TYR A 103 -2.12 12.12 20.82
C TYR A 103 -2.01 12.28 22.34
N GLU A 104 -2.43 11.28 23.11
CA GLU A 104 -2.42 11.30 24.58
C GLU A 104 -1.01 11.42 25.14
N LYS A 105 -0.04 10.70 24.59
CA LYS A 105 1.37 10.78 24.99
C LYS A 105 2.03 12.10 24.58
N TYR A 106 1.69 12.62 23.38
CA TYR A 106 2.27 13.86 22.89
C TYR A 106 1.82 15.07 23.67
N TYR A 107 0.51 15.17 23.93
CA TYR A 107 -0.10 16.32 24.62
C TYR A 107 -0.24 16.12 26.14
N GLU A 108 0.10 14.94 26.66
CA GLU A 108 -0.12 14.55 28.07
C GLU A 108 -1.58 14.75 28.51
N ARG A 109 -2.53 14.43 27.63
CA ARG A 109 -3.96 14.67 27.76
C ARG A 109 -4.76 13.53 27.21
N GLU A 110 -5.78 13.09 27.92
CA GLU A 110 -6.75 12.11 27.44
C GLU A 110 -7.58 12.67 26.29
N LEU A 111 -7.93 11.80 25.34
CA LEU A 111 -8.80 12.09 24.20
C LEU A 111 -10.01 11.19 24.25
N ASN A 112 -11.20 11.81 24.39
CA ASN A 112 -12.47 11.11 24.55
C ASN A 112 -13.40 11.34 23.37
N THR A 113 -14.38 10.44 23.22
CA THR A 113 -15.47 10.63 22.26
C THR A 113 -16.26 11.88 22.59
N GLY A 114 -16.54 12.68 21.58
CA GLY A 114 -17.22 13.97 21.71
C GLY A 114 -16.30 15.18 21.83
N ASP A 115 -15.01 14.98 22.09
CA ASP A 115 -14.03 16.06 22.15
C ASP A 115 -13.88 16.75 20.78
N GLU A 116 -13.61 18.05 20.82
CA GLU A 116 -13.31 18.83 19.63
C GLU A 116 -11.82 18.96 19.43
N VAL A 117 -11.36 18.60 18.24
CA VAL A 117 -9.95 18.67 17.85
C VAL A 117 -9.78 19.48 16.56
N LEU A 118 -8.58 20.06 16.41
CA LEU A 118 -8.16 20.68 15.17
C LEU A 118 -7.36 19.69 14.35
N VAL A 119 -7.78 19.45 13.12
CA VAL A 119 -6.97 18.74 12.13
C VAL A 119 -6.25 19.80 11.31
N MET A 120 -4.94 19.73 11.31
CA MET A 120 -4.07 20.58 10.50
C MET A 120 -3.51 19.77 9.35
N SER A 121 -3.72 20.21 8.12
CA SER A 121 -3.13 19.60 6.91
C SER A 121 -1.92 20.41 6.47
N PHE A 122 -0.82 19.72 6.17
CA PHE A 122 0.40 20.31 5.64
C PHE A 122 0.38 20.23 4.11
N GLY A 123 0.29 21.37 3.45
CA GLY A 123 0.32 21.54 1.99
C GLY A 123 1.04 22.84 1.64
N GLU A 124 0.76 23.42 0.47
CA GLU A 124 1.30 24.75 0.11
C GLU A 124 0.89 25.85 1.11
N LYS A 125 -0.29 25.68 1.72
CA LYS A 125 -0.76 26.49 2.86
C LYS A 125 -1.31 25.53 3.92
N ALA A 126 -0.91 25.74 5.17
CA ALA A 126 -1.48 25.01 6.30
C ALA A 126 -2.98 25.32 6.40
N LYS A 127 -3.80 24.29 6.49
CA LYS A 127 -5.25 24.39 6.65
C LYS A 127 -5.65 23.74 7.94
N LEU A 128 -6.55 24.37 8.64
CA LEU A 128 -7.08 23.96 9.92
C LEU A 128 -8.57 23.70 9.80
N ARG A 129 -9.02 22.58 10.34
CA ARG A 129 -10.44 22.26 10.47
C ARG A 129 -10.74 21.77 11.86
N LYS A 130 -11.74 22.36 12.49
CA LYS A 130 -12.30 21.92 13.76
C LYS A 130 -13.31 20.82 13.49
N VAL A 131 -13.14 19.66 14.15
CA VAL A 131 -14.01 18.49 14.00
C VAL A 131 -14.23 17.85 15.37
N ARG A 132 -15.34 17.10 15.49
CA ARG A 132 -15.67 16.35 16.70
C ARG A 132 -15.24 14.91 16.55
N VAL A 133 -14.63 14.34 17.59
CA VAL A 133 -14.29 12.92 17.67
C VAL A 133 -15.59 12.13 17.84
N SER A 134 -15.98 11.34 16.83
CA SER A 134 -17.17 10.48 16.86
C SER A 134 -16.87 9.11 17.45
N GLY A 135 -15.65 8.65 17.38
CA GLY A 135 -15.27 7.37 17.97
C GLY A 135 -13.86 6.96 17.61
N PHE A 136 -13.48 5.85 18.23
CA PHE A 136 -12.20 5.20 18.02
C PHE A 136 -12.40 3.81 17.42
N PHE A 137 -11.51 3.42 16.53
CA PHE A 137 -11.62 2.17 15.82
C PHE A 137 -10.30 1.40 15.76
N THR A 138 -10.42 0.11 15.54
CA THR A 138 -9.32 -0.74 15.13
C THR A 138 -9.71 -1.48 13.86
N PHE A 139 -8.72 -1.93 13.10
CA PHE A 139 -9.01 -2.77 11.94
C PHE A 139 -9.33 -4.20 12.38
N ALA A 140 -10.09 -4.95 11.58
CA ALA A 140 -10.41 -6.35 11.86
C ALA A 140 -9.14 -7.21 12.00
N HIS A 141 -8.07 -6.79 11.33
CA HIS A 141 -6.71 -7.27 11.54
C HIS A 141 -5.92 -6.15 12.25
N PRO A 142 -5.87 -6.15 13.59
CA PRO A 142 -5.35 -5.02 14.38
C PRO A 142 -3.87 -4.71 14.11
N ASP A 143 -3.17 -5.63 13.50
CA ASP A 143 -1.75 -5.55 13.18
C ASP A 143 -1.44 -4.94 11.81
N THR A 144 -2.42 -4.25 11.21
CA THR A 144 -2.24 -3.60 9.91
C THR A 144 -1.32 -2.39 10.05
N ALA A 145 -0.28 -2.31 9.22
CA ALA A 145 0.65 -1.17 9.20
C ALA A 145 -0.02 0.17 8.82
N VAL A 146 -1.26 0.15 8.32
CA VAL A 146 -2.03 1.32 7.88
C VAL A 146 -2.80 1.99 9.03
N GLN A 147 -2.30 1.91 10.28
CA GLN A 147 -2.97 2.51 11.45
C GLN A 147 -2.74 4.03 11.59
N SER A 148 -2.32 4.70 10.54
CA SER A 148 -2.11 6.15 10.53
C SER A 148 -3.11 6.88 9.61
N ILE A 149 -4.27 6.26 9.35
CA ILE A 149 -5.34 6.86 8.54
C ILE A 149 -6.48 7.26 9.46
N LEU A 150 -6.82 8.54 9.44
CA LEU A 150 -8.03 9.09 10.09
C LEU A 150 -9.18 9.05 9.10
N TYR A 151 -10.37 8.77 9.58
CA TYR A 151 -11.59 8.95 8.78
C TYR A 151 -12.29 10.22 9.21
N ALA A 152 -12.61 11.07 8.26
CA ALA A 152 -13.35 12.32 8.48
C ALA A 152 -14.53 12.43 7.52
N ASP A 153 -15.44 13.33 7.84
CA ASP A 153 -16.49 13.69 6.89
C ASP A 153 -15.89 14.26 5.59
N ILE A 154 -16.62 14.03 4.51
CA ILE A 154 -16.14 14.36 3.16
C ILE A 154 -15.87 15.85 2.97
N ASN A 155 -16.67 16.73 3.60
CA ASN A 155 -16.55 18.17 3.43
C ASN A 155 -15.33 18.72 4.19
N SER A 156 -15.08 18.23 5.41
CA SER A 156 -13.86 18.54 6.16
C SER A 156 -12.62 18.09 5.41
N ALA A 157 -12.63 16.88 4.83
CA ALA A 157 -11.54 16.38 4.01
C ALA A 157 -11.31 17.21 2.74
N ARG A 158 -12.36 17.62 2.03
CA ARG A 158 -12.27 18.54 0.87
C ARG A 158 -11.60 19.86 1.23
N MET A 159 -12.02 20.46 2.34
CA MET A 159 -11.43 21.71 2.82
C MET A 159 -9.95 21.55 3.17
N LEU A 160 -9.60 20.46 3.87
CA LEU A 160 -8.22 20.15 4.22
C LEU A 160 -7.34 19.83 2.97
N ALA A 161 -7.90 19.13 2.00
CA ALA A 161 -7.24 18.84 0.73
C ALA A 161 -7.12 20.07 -0.19
N GLY A 162 -7.86 21.15 0.10
CA GLY A 162 -7.88 22.35 -0.73
C GLY A 162 -8.79 22.26 -1.95
N VAL A 163 -9.68 21.31 -1.96
CA VAL A 163 -10.69 21.16 -2.99
C VAL A 163 -11.88 22.06 -2.64
N THR A 164 -11.73 23.35 -2.95
CA THR A 164 -12.72 24.38 -2.67
C THR A 164 -13.19 25.06 -3.96
N MET A 165 -14.34 25.69 -3.95
CA MET A 165 -14.89 26.40 -5.10
C MET A 165 -13.92 27.48 -5.62
N GLY A 166 -13.17 28.14 -4.74
CA GLY A 166 -12.15 29.11 -5.11
C GLY A 166 -10.96 28.51 -5.85
N ALA A 167 -10.59 27.26 -5.57
CA ALA A 167 -9.50 26.57 -6.28
C ALA A 167 -9.87 26.27 -7.74
N ARG A 168 -11.15 26.05 -8.03
CA ARG A 168 -11.66 25.78 -9.38
C ARG A 168 -11.60 27.03 -10.28
N THR A 169 -11.80 28.22 -9.72
CA THR A 169 -11.77 29.48 -10.48
C THR A 169 -10.36 29.97 -10.81
N VAL A 170 -9.34 29.54 -10.06
CA VAL A 170 -7.93 29.93 -10.26
C VAL A 170 -7.23 29.07 -11.32
N THR A 171 -7.82 27.96 -11.74
CA THR A 171 -7.19 27.02 -12.69
C THR A 171 -7.29 27.47 -14.15
N GLU A 172 -8.10 28.50 -14.46
CA GLU A 172 -8.11 29.13 -15.77
C GLU A 172 -7.13 30.34 -15.78
N ILE A 173 -5.86 30.06 -15.91
CA ILE A 173 -4.86 31.07 -16.26
C ILE A 173 -5.24 31.56 -17.68
N PRO A 174 -5.53 32.85 -17.87
CA PRO A 174 -5.80 33.36 -19.20
C PRO A 174 -4.64 33.02 -20.13
N LYS A 175 -4.95 32.44 -21.29
CA LYS A 175 -3.94 31.98 -22.28
C LYS A 175 -3.00 33.08 -22.81
N ASN A 176 -3.17 34.31 -22.39
CA ASN A 176 -2.40 35.48 -22.81
C ASN A 176 -1.34 35.91 -21.79
N ILE A 177 -1.16 35.19 -20.69
CA ILE A 177 -0.06 35.44 -19.77
C ILE A 177 1.12 34.61 -20.27
N ASP A 178 2.06 35.28 -20.89
CA ASP A 178 3.35 34.71 -21.25
C ASP A 178 4.14 34.41 -19.98
N LEU A 179 4.17 33.15 -19.59
CA LEU A 179 4.91 32.65 -18.42
C LEU A 179 6.35 32.25 -18.79
N SER A 180 6.87 32.67 -19.93
CA SER A 180 8.24 32.37 -20.36
C SER A 180 9.31 33.16 -19.56
N LEU A 181 9.20 33.11 -18.22
CA LEU A 181 10.27 33.46 -17.30
C LEU A 181 11.45 32.48 -17.36
N SER A 182 11.32 31.41 -18.15
CA SER A 182 12.36 30.37 -18.24
C SER A 182 13.54 30.68 -19.17
N GLU A 183 13.47 31.78 -19.91
CA GLU A 183 14.55 32.17 -20.84
C GLU A 183 15.42 33.35 -20.34
N LYS A 184 15.11 33.94 -19.19
CA LYS A 184 15.92 35.01 -18.60
C LYS A 184 16.90 34.44 -17.58
N SER A 185 18.18 34.85 -17.72
CA SER A 185 19.21 34.48 -16.75
C SER A 185 18.93 35.12 -15.37
N GLU A 186 19.42 34.50 -14.30
CA GLU A 186 19.26 35.02 -12.93
C GLU A 186 19.79 36.49 -12.81
N ASP A 187 20.82 36.86 -13.56
CA ASP A 187 21.38 38.19 -13.56
C ASP A 187 20.48 39.24 -14.23
N GLU A 188 19.63 38.85 -15.18
CA GLU A 188 18.62 39.72 -15.79
C GLU A 188 17.39 39.94 -14.90
N LEU A 189 17.08 38.99 -14.01
CA LEU A 189 15.97 39.09 -13.07
C LEU A 189 16.25 40.04 -11.90
N PHE A 190 17.52 40.32 -11.61
CA PHE A 190 17.98 41.19 -10.52
C PHE A 190 18.70 42.45 -10.98
N SER A 191 18.70 42.75 -12.29
CA SER A 191 19.26 44.00 -12.80
C SER A 191 18.34 45.18 -12.48
N GLU A 192 18.97 46.37 -12.24
CA GLU A 192 18.26 47.61 -11.89
C GLU A 192 17.26 48.10 -12.96
N ASP A 193 17.28 47.52 -14.17
CA ASP A 193 16.33 47.79 -15.25
C ASP A 193 14.95 47.11 -15.06
N THR A 194 14.75 46.30 -14.00
CA THR A 194 13.44 45.69 -13.64
C THR A 194 12.39 46.73 -13.17
N VAL A 195 12.80 47.97 -13.00
CA VAL A 195 11.87 49.10 -12.75
C VAL A 195 10.90 49.32 -13.92
N GLY A 196 11.28 48.93 -15.15
CA GLY A 196 10.41 48.99 -16.32
C GLY A 196 9.31 47.96 -16.37
N LEU A 197 9.39 46.86 -15.61
CA LEU A 197 8.32 45.83 -15.53
C LEU A 197 7.14 46.29 -14.69
N SER A 198 7.32 47.31 -13.82
CA SER A 198 6.22 47.88 -13.06
C SER A 198 5.26 48.70 -13.95
N GLU A 199 5.75 49.35 -15.00
CA GLU A 199 4.90 50.10 -15.94
C GLU A 199 4.11 49.17 -16.89
N GLN A 200 4.64 48.02 -17.28
CA GLN A 200 3.89 47.03 -18.08
C GLN A 200 2.90 46.21 -17.24
N ALA A 201 3.24 45.95 -15.97
CA ALA A 201 2.30 45.36 -15.03
C ALA A 201 1.12 46.30 -14.71
N GLU A 202 1.35 47.63 -14.68
CA GLU A 202 0.28 48.62 -14.54
C GLU A 202 -0.66 48.68 -15.76
N GLN A 203 -0.19 48.35 -16.97
CA GLN A 203 -1.08 48.29 -18.15
C GLN A 203 -1.94 47.05 -18.22
N VAL A 204 -1.53 45.93 -17.63
CA VAL A 204 -2.35 44.71 -17.54
C VAL A 204 -3.38 44.76 -16.39
N THR A 205 -3.10 45.55 -15.36
CA THR A 205 -3.99 45.79 -14.21
C THR A 205 -4.88 47.01 -14.34
N SER A 206 -5.04 47.61 -15.53
CA SER A 206 -5.78 48.85 -15.72
C SER A 206 -7.33 48.70 -15.83
N LYS A 207 -7.94 47.84 -15.02
CA LYS A 207 -9.10 48.27 -14.23
C LYS A 207 -8.54 48.76 -12.89
N LYS A 208 -8.39 50.07 -12.72
CA LYS A 208 -8.10 50.70 -11.43
C LYS A 208 -9.08 50.11 -10.40
N GLN A 209 -8.71 49.04 -9.74
CA GLN A 209 -9.35 48.66 -8.48
C GLN A 209 -8.86 49.72 -7.49
N THR A 210 -9.76 50.61 -7.12
CA THR A 210 -9.51 51.59 -6.07
C THR A 210 -9.23 50.81 -4.77
N ALA A 211 -8.42 51.38 -3.86
CA ALA A 211 -8.24 50.79 -2.54
C ALA A 211 -9.53 50.42 -1.85
N ALA A 212 -10.60 51.15 -2.11
CA ALA A 212 -11.96 50.87 -1.66
C ALA A 212 -12.57 49.60 -2.28
N ASP A 213 -12.26 49.26 -3.54
CA ASP A 213 -12.72 48.02 -4.18
C ASP A 213 -11.96 46.80 -3.60
N VAL A 214 -10.66 46.93 -3.33
CA VAL A 214 -9.85 45.93 -2.68
C VAL A 214 -10.27 45.71 -1.22
N GLU A 215 -10.57 46.80 -0.51
CA GLU A 215 -11.10 46.76 0.87
C GLU A 215 -12.53 46.19 0.92
N GLY A 216 -13.37 46.45 -0.08
CA GLY A 216 -14.67 45.85 -0.26
C GLY A 216 -14.59 44.33 -0.53
N ILE A 217 -13.63 43.88 -1.35
CA ILE A 217 -13.43 42.47 -1.65
C ILE A 217 -12.79 41.76 -0.45
N LEU A 218 -11.80 42.35 0.21
CA LEU A 218 -11.18 41.79 1.41
C LEU A 218 -12.08 41.85 2.63
N GLY A 219 -12.97 42.85 2.71
CA GLY A 219 -14.00 43.00 3.76
C GLY A 219 -15.23 42.13 3.57
N SER A 220 -15.48 41.63 2.35
CA SER A 220 -16.62 40.75 2.05
C SER A 220 -16.39 39.35 2.60
N THR A 221 -16.85 39.10 3.82
CA THR A 221 -16.82 37.76 4.43
C THR A 221 -17.63 36.75 3.65
N GLU A 222 -18.67 37.21 2.94
CA GLU A 222 -19.59 36.38 2.18
C GLU A 222 -18.93 35.78 0.92
N LEU A 223 -18.24 36.57 0.11
CA LEU A 223 -17.46 36.09 -1.04
C LEU A 223 -16.33 35.14 -0.62
N ARG A 224 -15.64 35.50 0.46
CA ARG A 224 -14.57 34.62 1.02
C ARG A 224 -15.15 33.30 1.53
N ASN A 225 -16.30 33.31 2.17
CA ASN A 225 -16.97 32.10 2.61
C ASN A 225 -17.43 31.23 1.43
N GLN A 226 -17.99 31.84 0.37
CA GLN A 226 -18.35 31.13 -0.86
C GLN A 226 -17.13 30.50 -1.54
N LEU A 227 -16.01 31.21 -1.66
CA LEU A 227 -14.79 30.68 -2.26
C LEU A 227 -14.14 29.58 -1.42
N ASN A 228 -14.35 29.57 -0.11
CA ASN A 228 -13.87 28.55 0.81
C ASN A 228 -14.84 27.38 0.98
N MET A 229 -16.04 27.40 0.35
CA MET A 229 -16.92 26.25 0.37
C MET A 229 -16.27 25.04 -0.32
N ALA A 230 -16.52 23.86 0.21
CA ALA A 230 -16.06 22.62 -0.39
C ALA A 230 -16.69 22.40 -1.77
N ASP A 231 -15.88 22.02 -2.77
CA ASP A 231 -16.40 21.62 -4.08
C ASP A 231 -17.00 20.22 -3.97
N THR A 232 -18.34 20.14 -4.00
CA THR A 232 -19.08 18.88 -3.82
C THR A 232 -18.94 17.92 -4.98
N ASP A 233 -18.54 18.40 -6.16
CA ASP A 233 -18.38 17.58 -7.37
C ASP A 233 -16.98 16.95 -7.52
N ALA A 234 -16.03 17.37 -6.69
CA ALA A 234 -14.65 16.90 -6.76
C ALA A 234 -14.40 15.72 -5.82
N TRP A 235 -13.74 14.69 -6.36
CA TRP A 235 -13.38 13.45 -5.67
C TRP A 235 -11.99 12.99 -6.11
N HIS A 236 -11.22 12.42 -5.20
CA HIS A 236 -9.91 11.87 -5.57
C HIS A 236 -10.01 10.46 -6.15
N PHE A 237 -10.86 9.62 -5.57
CA PHE A 237 -11.01 8.25 -6.04
C PHE A 237 -12.41 7.68 -5.76
N THR A 238 -12.71 6.59 -6.45
CA THR A 238 -13.84 5.71 -6.17
C THR A 238 -13.33 4.30 -5.99
N ALA A 239 -13.53 3.71 -4.82
CA ALA A 239 -13.22 2.32 -4.56
C ALA A 239 -14.42 1.44 -4.92
N VAL A 240 -14.22 0.45 -5.78
CA VAL A 240 -15.26 -0.44 -6.27
C VAL A 240 -14.99 -1.86 -5.80
N LYS A 241 -15.96 -2.45 -5.08
CA LYS A 241 -15.94 -3.86 -4.68
C LYS A 241 -16.71 -4.68 -5.72
N LEU A 242 -16.06 -5.67 -6.29
CA LEU A 242 -16.69 -6.59 -7.23
C LEU A 242 -17.26 -7.80 -6.52
N LYS A 243 -18.34 -8.40 -7.07
CA LYS A 243 -18.92 -9.66 -6.59
C LYS A 243 -17.96 -10.84 -6.79
N ASP A 244 -17.20 -10.83 -7.90
CA ASP A 244 -16.21 -11.86 -8.22
C ASP A 244 -14.88 -11.20 -8.58
N SER A 245 -13.86 -11.38 -7.75
CA SER A 245 -12.51 -10.83 -7.95
C SER A 245 -11.81 -11.36 -9.22
N ARG A 246 -12.21 -12.54 -9.73
CA ARG A 246 -11.64 -13.11 -10.98
C ARG A 246 -11.97 -12.26 -12.21
N LYS A 247 -13.05 -11.49 -12.17
CA LYS A 247 -13.48 -10.60 -13.26
C LYS A 247 -12.82 -9.22 -13.23
N THR A 248 -11.93 -8.96 -12.28
CA THR A 248 -11.30 -7.63 -12.09
C THR A 248 -10.67 -7.11 -13.37
N ALA A 249 -9.86 -7.92 -14.07
CA ALA A 249 -9.20 -7.49 -15.29
C ALA A 249 -10.18 -7.13 -16.42
N GLN A 250 -11.25 -7.91 -16.58
CA GLN A 250 -12.29 -7.66 -17.58
C GLN A 250 -13.06 -6.38 -17.26
N THR A 251 -13.43 -6.18 -15.98
CA THR A 251 -14.15 -4.99 -15.53
C THR A 251 -13.32 -3.73 -15.70
N ILE A 252 -12.02 -3.76 -15.37
CA ILE A 252 -11.10 -2.64 -15.59
C ILE A 252 -11.02 -2.29 -17.08
N THR A 253 -10.88 -3.27 -17.96
CA THR A 253 -10.83 -3.04 -19.41
C THR A 253 -12.13 -2.42 -19.93
N ALA A 254 -13.28 -2.92 -19.48
CA ALA A 254 -14.59 -2.40 -19.85
C ALA A 254 -14.82 -0.97 -19.37
N LEU A 255 -14.41 -0.66 -18.11
CA LEU A 255 -14.52 0.68 -17.55
C LEU A 255 -13.60 1.68 -18.26
N ASN A 256 -12.35 1.31 -18.52
CA ASN A 256 -11.41 2.21 -19.20
C ASN A 256 -11.87 2.53 -20.63
N LYS A 257 -12.37 1.53 -21.36
CA LYS A 257 -12.96 1.74 -22.69
C LYS A 257 -14.15 2.70 -22.62
N TRP A 258 -15.04 2.52 -21.64
CA TRP A 258 -16.19 3.39 -21.45
C TRP A 258 -15.76 4.81 -21.06
N PHE A 259 -14.70 4.99 -20.23
CA PHE A 259 -14.15 6.31 -19.91
C PHE A 259 -13.62 7.03 -21.16
N GLU A 260 -12.97 6.31 -22.06
CA GLU A 260 -12.51 6.86 -23.36
C GLU A 260 -13.67 7.26 -24.25
N GLU A 261 -14.71 6.41 -24.37
CA GLU A 261 -15.90 6.67 -25.18
C GLU A 261 -16.69 7.91 -24.68
N GLU A 262 -16.78 8.10 -23.36
CA GLU A 262 -17.48 9.25 -22.74
C GLU A 262 -16.59 10.51 -22.57
N GLY A 263 -15.30 10.43 -22.95
CA GLY A 263 -14.36 11.52 -22.79
C GLY A 263 -14.13 11.91 -21.32
N LEU A 264 -14.16 10.94 -20.41
CA LEU A 264 -13.95 11.16 -18.98
C LEU A 264 -12.45 11.04 -18.65
N ALA A 265 -11.91 12.05 -17.95
CA ALA A 265 -10.55 12.01 -17.42
C ALA A 265 -10.48 11.13 -16.16
N ALA A 266 -10.77 9.84 -16.34
CA ALA A 266 -10.76 8.84 -15.26
C ALA A 266 -10.06 7.56 -15.74
N GLN A 267 -9.47 6.83 -14.82
CA GLN A 267 -8.83 5.56 -15.09
C GLN A 267 -9.19 4.54 -14.03
N ALA A 268 -9.65 3.37 -14.44
CA ALA A 268 -9.81 2.23 -13.55
C ALA A 268 -8.47 1.49 -13.43
N LEU A 269 -8.06 1.25 -12.19
CA LEU A 269 -6.81 0.57 -11.85
C LEU A 269 -7.09 -0.57 -10.88
N PRO A 270 -6.32 -1.67 -10.91
CA PRO A 270 -6.34 -2.65 -9.84
C PRO A 270 -5.73 -2.04 -8.57
N TRP A 271 -6.10 -2.57 -7.41
CA TRP A 271 -5.72 -2.02 -6.10
C TRP A 271 -4.18 -1.91 -5.91
N ASP A 272 -3.43 -2.86 -6.42
CA ASP A 272 -1.96 -2.90 -6.37
C ASP A 272 -1.29 -1.76 -7.14
N LYS A 273 -1.88 -1.32 -8.24
CA LYS A 273 -1.41 -0.14 -8.97
C LYS A 273 -1.90 1.16 -8.35
N ALA A 274 -3.13 1.18 -7.83
CA ALA A 274 -3.67 2.35 -7.15
C ALA A 274 -2.89 2.68 -5.87
N MET A 275 -2.45 1.65 -5.13
CA MET A 275 -1.64 1.77 -3.91
C MET A 275 -0.17 1.37 -4.18
N SER A 276 0.43 1.89 -5.24
CA SER A 276 1.73 1.47 -5.75
C SER A 276 2.86 1.51 -4.71
N GLN A 277 2.87 2.43 -3.77
CA GLN A 277 3.89 2.50 -2.71
C GLN A 277 3.84 1.29 -1.78
N PHE A 278 2.64 0.87 -1.34
CA PHE A 278 2.46 -0.32 -0.52
C PHE A 278 2.71 -1.60 -1.32
N ALA A 279 2.21 -1.66 -2.56
CA ALA A 279 2.45 -2.78 -3.45
C ALA A 279 3.94 -2.97 -3.77
N ALA A 280 4.68 -1.88 -3.97
CA ALA A 280 6.13 -1.92 -4.19
C ALA A 280 6.88 -2.48 -2.98
N ALA A 281 6.51 -2.11 -1.76
CA ALA A 281 7.10 -2.66 -0.54
C ALA A 281 6.88 -4.17 -0.44
N ILE A 282 5.65 -4.63 -0.69
CA ILE A 282 5.29 -6.06 -0.70
C ILE A 282 6.07 -6.81 -1.79
N GLN A 283 6.12 -6.27 -3.01
CA GLN A 283 6.86 -6.88 -4.12
C GLN A 283 8.36 -6.96 -3.83
N THR A 284 8.95 -5.91 -3.27
CA THR A 284 10.37 -5.91 -2.89
C THR A 284 10.66 -6.99 -1.85
N THR A 285 9.79 -7.12 -0.85
CA THR A 285 9.92 -8.18 0.17
C THR A 285 9.80 -9.57 -0.45
N GLN A 286 8.86 -9.78 -1.37
CA GLN A 286 8.72 -11.06 -2.09
C GLN A 286 9.98 -11.40 -2.90
N VAL A 287 10.52 -10.44 -3.65
CA VAL A 287 11.74 -10.64 -4.45
C VAL A 287 12.94 -11.00 -3.56
N LEU A 288 13.12 -10.28 -2.44
CA LEU A 288 14.15 -10.59 -1.46
C LEU A 288 13.99 -12.00 -0.87
N MET A 289 12.77 -12.37 -0.47
CA MET A 289 12.49 -13.71 0.06
C MET A 289 12.77 -14.81 -0.98
N ILE A 290 12.34 -14.62 -2.22
CA ILE A 290 12.60 -15.55 -3.32
C ILE A 290 14.12 -15.69 -3.56
N ALA A 291 14.87 -14.58 -3.53
CA ALA A 291 16.33 -14.61 -3.71
C ALA A 291 17.01 -15.40 -2.59
N VAL A 292 16.65 -15.16 -1.32
CA VAL A 292 17.17 -15.90 -0.17
C VAL A 292 16.83 -17.38 -0.24
N LEU A 293 15.56 -17.71 -0.54
CA LEU A 293 15.11 -19.10 -0.68
C LEU A 293 15.82 -19.81 -1.83
N THR A 294 16.06 -19.11 -2.95
CA THR A 294 16.79 -19.67 -4.10
C THR A 294 18.24 -19.96 -3.72
N LEU A 295 18.90 -19.04 -3.01
CA LEU A 295 20.26 -19.24 -2.53
C LEU A 295 20.34 -20.45 -1.57
N LEU A 296 19.42 -20.55 -0.62
CA LEU A 296 19.34 -21.71 0.29
C LEU A 296 19.10 -23.01 -0.49
N ALA A 297 18.20 -22.99 -1.48
CA ALA A 297 17.91 -24.16 -2.31
C ALA A 297 19.17 -24.64 -3.06
N VAL A 298 19.99 -23.73 -3.59
CA VAL A 298 21.26 -24.06 -4.26
C VAL A 298 22.23 -24.69 -3.27
N VAL A 299 22.40 -24.14 -2.06
CA VAL A 299 23.27 -24.73 -1.01
C VAL A 299 22.80 -26.12 -0.65
N VAL A 300 21.51 -26.30 -0.39
CA VAL A 300 20.91 -27.60 -0.07
C VAL A 300 21.13 -28.60 -1.20
N LEU A 301 20.97 -28.19 -2.46
CA LEU A 301 21.21 -29.03 -3.63
C LEU A 301 22.64 -29.51 -3.72
N ILE A 302 23.63 -28.63 -3.45
CA ILE A 302 25.05 -28.99 -3.40
C ILE A 302 25.33 -30.04 -2.30
N VAL A 303 24.75 -29.83 -1.11
CA VAL A 303 24.90 -30.77 0.02
C VAL A 303 24.32 -32.15 -0.34
N ILE A 304 23.08 -32.18 -0.88
CA ILE A 304 22.45 -33.44 -1.32
C ILE A 304 23.32 -34.13 -2.39
N MET A 305 23.80 -33.39 -3.37
CA MET A 305 24.64 -33.94 -4.44
C MET A 305 25.94 -34.57 -3.87
N ASN A 306 26.63 -33.89 -2.95
CA ASN A 306 27.80 -34.40 -2.31
C ASN A 306 27.53 -35.70 -1.52
N THR A 307 26.44 -35.72 -0.74
CA THR A 307 26.03 -36.90 0.03
C THR A 307 25.74 -38.10 -0.89
N LEU A 308 25.05 -37.84 -2.01
CA LEU A 308 24.73 -38.88 -3.00
C LEU A 308 26.00 -39.41 -3.70
N VAL A 309 26.98 -38.55 -4.01
CA VAL A 309 28.26 -38.97 -4.59
C VAL A 309 28.99 -39.93 -3.63
N VAL A 310 29.08 -39.57 -2.32
CA VAL A 310 29.72 -40.44 -1.31
C VAL A 310 28.95 -41.76 -1.19
N SER A 311 27.63 -41.76 -1.08
CA SER A 311 26.83 -42.98 -0.99
C SER A 311 27.01 -43.90 -2.22
N ILE A 312 27.10 -43.35 -3.42
CA ILE A 312 27.36 -44.11 -4.65
C ILE A 312 28.78 -44.70 -4.63
N MET A 313 29.77 -43.95 -4.16
CA MET A 313 31.17 -44.44 -4.06
C MET A 313 31.27 -45.61 -3.09
N GLU A 314 30.57 -45.57 -1.94
CA GLU A 314 30.49 -46.66 -0.97
C GLU A 314 29.85 -47.94 -1.55
N ARG A 315 28.84 -47.81 -2.42
CA ARG A 315 28.11 -48.92 -3.05
C ARG A 315 28.65 -49.30 -4.43
N THR A 316 29.87 -48.84 -4.81
CA THR A 316 30.44 -49.07 -6.14
C THR A 316 30.58 -50.57 -6.44
N ALA A 317 31.00 -51.42 -5.47
CA ALA A 317 31.12 -52.85 -5.63
C ALA A 317 29.76 -53.55 -5.89
N GLU A 318 28.73 -53.14 -5.20
CA GLU A 318 27.37 -53.66 -5.39
C GLU A 318 26.83 -53.31 -6.83
N ILE A 319 27.08 -52.10 -7.29
CA ILE A 319 26.72 -51.65 -8.65
C ILE A 319 27.48 -52.49 -9.68
N GLY A 320 28.79 -52.73 -9.43
CA GLY A 320 29.63 -53.55 -10.28
C GLY A 320 29.15 -55.00 -10.39
N MET A 321 28.79 -55.62 -9.24
CA MET A 321 28.19 -56.96 -9.23
C MET A 321 26.89 -57.04 -9.97
N MET A 322 25.93 -56.12 -9.73
CA MET A 322 24.65 -56.09 -10.45
C MET A 322 24.87 -56.02 -11.96
N ARG A 323 25.83 -55.24 -12.41
CA ARG A 323 26.14 -55.10 -13.84
C ARG A 323 26.87 -56.32 -14.41
N ALA A 324 27.69 -56.99 -13.63
CA ALA A 324 28.41 -58.23 -14.03
C ALA A 324 27.44 -59.41 -14.26
N ILE A 325 26.35 -59.51 -13.45
CA ILE A 325 25.29 -60.52 -13.63
C ILE A 325 24.25 -60.11 -14.70
N GLY A 326 24.47 -58.98 -15.44
CA GLY A 326 23.65 -58.60 -16.60
C GLY A 326 22.60 -57.52 -16.38
N ALA A 327 22.62 -56.82 -15.23
CA ALA A 327 21.67 -55.68 -15.03
C ALA A 327 21.94 -54.56 -16.04
N LYS A 328 20.87 -54.13 -16.72
CA LYS A 328 20.92 -53.02 -17.70
C LYS A 328 21.20 -51.67 -16.98
N ARG A 329 21.93 -50.78 -17.66
CA ARG A 329 22.19 -49.41 -17.12
C ARG A 329 20.91 -48.66 -16.75
N SER A 330 19.81 -48.90 -17.48
CA SER A 330 18.52 -48.31 -17.20
C SER A 330 17.94 -48.75 -15.86
N PHE A 331 18.13 -50.04 -15.49
CA PHE A 331 17.65 -50.57 -14.23
C PHE A 331 18.37 -49.93 -13.05
N VAL A 332 19.73 -49.87 -13.10
CA VAL A 332 20.55 -49.24 -12.06
C VAL A 332 20.17 -47.73 -11.93
N ARG A 333 19.96 -47.07 -13.05
CA ARG A 333 19.50 -45.66 -13.06
C ARG A 333 18.13 -45.49 -12.39
N GLN A 334 17.16 -46.33 -12.72
CA GLN A 334 15.83 -46.29 -12.10
C GLN A 334 15.90 -46.55 -10.59
N LEU A 335 16.70 -47.46 -10.15
CA LEU A 335 16.90 -47.77 -8.73
C LEU A 335 17.29 -46.52 -7.95
N PHE A 336 18.33 -45.79 -8.41
CA PHE A 336 18.81 -44.58 -7.74
C PHE A 336 17.77 -43.43 -7.80
N TYR A 337 17.08 -43.26 -8.93
CA TYR A 337 16.03 -42.25 -9.02
C TYR A 337 14.84 -42.56 -8.09
N THR A 338 14.46 -43.85 -7.95
CA THR A 338 13.36 -44.25 -7.05
C THR A 338 13.77 -44.06 -5.58
N GLU A 339 14.99 -44.44 -5.21
CA GLU A 339 15.54 -44.24 -3.86
C GLU A 339 15.54 -42.75 -3.51
N SER A 340 16.05 -41.88 -4.37
CA SER A 340 16.10 -40.46 -4.14
C SER A 340 14.74 -39.80 -4.17
N PHE A 341 13.84 -40.27 -5.02
CA PHE A 341 12.44 -39.80 -5.01
C PHE A 341 11.78 -40.08 -3.66
N LEU A 342 11.93 -41.31 -3.14
CA LEU A 342 11.41 -41.70 -1.84
C LEU A 342 11.99 -40.82 -0.70
N LEU A 343 13.29 -40.65 -0.68
CA LEU A 343 13.96 -39.82 0.32
C LEU A 343 13.51 -38.36 0.23
N SER A 344 13.45 -37.80 -0.98
CA SER A 344 13.00 -36.43 -1.19
C SER A 344 11.52 -36.24 -0.80
N PHE A 345 10.67 -37.22 -1.12
CA PHE A 345 9.26 -37.18 -0.77
C PHE A 345 9.03 -37.25 0.75
N ILE A 346 9.70 -38.17 1.44
CA ILE A 346 9.62 -38.31 2.90
C ILE A 346 10.17 -37.04 3.57
N GLY A 347 11.34 -36.55 3.13
CA GLY A 347 11.94 -35.33 3.64
C GLY A 347 11.05 -34.11 3.45
N ALA A 348 10.43 -33.99 2.28
CA ALA A 348 9.50 -32.90 2.00
C ALA A 348 8.22 -32.99 2.87
N ALA A 349 7.66 -34.19 3.03
CA ALA A 349 6.47 -34.42 3.88
C ALA A 349 6.78 -34.07 5.35
N CYS A 350 7.90 -34.56 5.89
CA CYS A 350 8.35 -34.20 7.24
C CYS A 350 8.60 -32.69 7.38
N GLY A 351 9.27 -32.07 6.40
CA GLY A 351 9.52 -30.62 6.39
C GLY A 351 8.24 -29.80 6.39
N ILE A 352 7.23 -30.18 5.59
CA ILE A 352 5.93 -29.54 5.55
C ILE A 352 5.21 -29.64 6.90
N VAL A 353 5.22 -30.85 7.52
CA VAL A 353 4.61 -31.05 8.85
C VAL A 353 5.28 -30.15 9.89
N LEU A 354 6.61 -30.13 9.92
CA LEU A 354 7.37 -29.27 10.82
C LEU A 354 7.09 -27.77 10.57
N ALA A 355 6.98 -27.36 9.32
CA ALA A 355 6.67 -25.98 8.97
C ALA A 355 5.25 -25.56 9.43
N VAL A 356 4.27 -26.45 9.30
CA VAL A 356 2.91 -26.22 9.80
C VAL A 356 2.90 -26.10 11.32
N ILE A 357 3.58 -27.01 12.02
CA ILE A 357 3.70 -26.97 13.49
C ILE A 357 4.41 -25.67 13.93
N ALA A 358 5.52 -25.31 13.29
CA ALA A 358 6.23 -24.08 13.58
C ALA A 358 5.34 -22.84 13.34
N GLY A 359 4.57 -22.82 12.26
CA GLY A 359 3.62 -21.77 11.96
C GLY A 359 2.56 -21.61 13.05
N PHE A 360 2.00 -22.72 13.57
CA PHE A 360 1.09 -22.67 14.70
C PHE A 360 1.74 -22.11 15.96
N ILE A 361 2.98 -22.50 16.25
CA ILE A 361 3.75 -22.00 17.41
C ILE A 361 4.00 -20.50 17.27
N PHE A 362 4.44 -20.01 16.10
CA PHE A 362 4.67 -18.59 15.87
C PHE A 362 3.39 -17.77 16.01
N ASN A 363 2.27 -18.25 15.48
CA ASN A 363 0.98 -17.58 15.65
C ASN A 363 0.50 -17.56 17.11
N ALA A 364 0.77 -18.61 17.88
CA ALA A 364 0.42 -18.69 19.30
C ALA A 364 1.32 -17.80 20.19
N LEU A 365 2.55 -17.53 19.78
CA LEU A 365 3.49 -16.65 20.50
C LEU A 365 3.16 -15.16 20.30
N GLU A 366 2.27 -14.81 19.36
CA GLU A 366 1.87 -13.42 19.07
C GLU A 366 3.05 -12.44 18.98
N ILE A 367 4.10 -12.82 18.25
CA ILE A 367 5.31 -12.00 18.11
C ILE A 367 4.97 -10.66 17.46
N ARG A 368 5.20 -9.55 18.18
CA ARG A 368 4.89 -8.19 17.73
C ARG A 368 6.14 -7.41 17.35
N PHE A 369 6.04 -6.67 16.26
CA PHE A 369 7.08 -5.76 15.80
C PHE A 369 6.86 -4.38 16.41
N SER A 370 7.90 -3.78 16.99
CA SER A 370 7.85 -2.41 17.51
C SER A 370 8.18 -1.36 16.44
N ASN A 371 8.77 -1.77 15.33
CA ASN A 371 9.24 -0.87 14.27
C ASN A 371 8.22 -0.81 13.12
N ASP A 372 7.76 0.40 12.79
CA ASP A 372 6.77 0.66 11.73
C ASP A 372 7.23 0.19 10.34
N THR A 373 8.54 0.29 10.04
CA THR A 373 9.09 -0.17 8.76
C THR A 373 9.01 -1.68 8.65
N VAL A 374 9.37 -2.40 9.72
CA VAL A 374 9.28 -3.86 9.76
C VAL A 374 7.83 -4.30 9.67
N ALA A 375 6.93 -3.65 10.42
CA ALA A 375 5.50 -3.93 10.36
C ALA A 375 4.95 -3.75 8.93
N THR A 376 5.36 -2.71 8.23
CA THR A 376 4.96 -2.47 6.83
C THR A 376 5.46 -3.56 5.89
N LEU A 377 6.69 -4.04 6.06
CA LEU A 377 7.28 -5.11 5.25
C LEU A 377 6.57 -6.45 5.44
N PHE A 378 6.15 -6.77 6.67
CA PHE A 378 5.47 -8.01 7.00
C PHE A 378 3.93 -7.91 6.93
N GLY A 379 3.38 -6.74 6.56
CA GLY A 379 1.95 -6.51 6.39
C GLY A 379 1.18 -6.31 7.70
N GLY A 380 1.88 -6.11 8.84
CA GLY A 380 1.27 -5.87 10.15
C GLY A 380 2.27 -5.86 11.29
N TYR A 381 1.80 -5.42 12.47
CA TYR A 381 2.63 -5.40 13.70
C TYR A 381 2.79 -6.78 14.34
N GLN A 382 2.00 -7.76 13.94
CA GLN A 382 2.10 -9.14 14.42
C GLN A 382 2.54 -10.07 13.29
N LEU A 383 3.49 -10.95 13.59
CA LEU A 383 3.91 -11.99 12.67
C LEU A 383 2.80 -13.04 12.55
N GLN A 384 2.07 -13.01 11.45
CA GLN A 384 1.05 -14.01 11.13
C GLN A 384 1.53 -14.91 10.00
N THR A 385 1.57 -16.21 10.26
CA THR A 385 1.93 -17.22 9.26
C THR A 385 0.69 -17.94 8.77
N ALA A 386 0.51 -17.99 7.45
CA ALA A 386 -0.56 -18.74 6.82
C ALA A 386 0.02 -19.73 5.80
N VAL A 387 -0.34 -21.02 5.95
CA VAL A 387 0.09 -22.05 5.02
C VAL A 387 -1.07 -22.33 4.06
N SER A 388 -0.86 -22.01 2.78
CA SER A 388 -1.86 -22.30 1.74
C SER A 388 -1.63 -23.68 1.14
N PHE A 389 -2.70 -24.34 0.70
CA PHE A 389 -2.63 -25.63 0.01
C PHE A 389 -1.77 -25.56 -1.27
N THR A 390 -1.83 -24.46 -1.99
CA THR A 390 -0.98 -24.21 -3.18
C THR A 390 0.50 -24.11 -2.82
N ALA A 391 0.84 -23.51 -1.68
CA ALA A 391 2.23 -23.46 -1.20
C ALA A 391 2.74 -24.86 -0.83
N ILE A 392 1.91 -25.69 -0.18
CA ILE A 392 2.25 -27.09 0.13
C ILE A 392 2.58 -27.87 -1.14
N LEU A 393 1.68 -27.83 -2.13
CA LEU A 393 1.89 -28.54 -3.41
C LEU A 393 3.11 -27.99 -4.17
N GLY A 394 3.27 -26.67 -4.18
CA GLY A 394 4.44 -26.03 -4.82
C GLY A 394 5.76 -26.44 -4.18
N THR A 395 5.82 -26.47 -2.84
CA THR A 395 7.02 -26.89 -2.10
C THR A 395 7.32 -28.38 -2.34
N LEU A 396 6.30 -29.24 -2.29
CA LEU A 396 6.45 -30.66 -2.58
C LEU A 396 7.00 -30.90 -3.99
N GLY A 397 6.41 -30.23 -5.00
CA GLY A 397 6.89 -30.28 -6.38
C GLY A 397 8.31 -29.78 -6.56
N ALA A 398 8.66 -28.67 -5.93
CA ALA A 398 10.00 -28.09 -5.97
C ALA A 398 11.05 -29.03 -5.33
N MET A 399 10.75 -29.65 -4.19
CA MET A 399 11.65 -30.60 -3.51
C MET A 399 11.86 -31.86 -4.32
N ILE A 400 10.82 -32.42 -4.95
CA ILE A 400 10.95 -33.57 -5.85
C ILE A 400 11.80 -33.20 -7.07
N ALA A 401 11.57 -32.03 -7.68
CA ALA A 401 12.38 -31.56 -8.80
C ALA A 401 13.86 -31.38 -8.40
N ALA A 402 14.11 -30.76 -7.24
CA ALA A 402 15.47 -30.61 -6.72
C ALA A 402 16.16 -31.96 -6.49
N GLY A 403 15.45 -32.94 -5.94
CA GLY A 403 15.95 -34.31 -5.76
C GLY A 403 16.34 -34.98 -7.09
N ILE A 404 15.52 -34.84 -8.12
CA ILE A 404 15.80 -35.36 -9.48
C ILE A 404 17.03 -34.67 -10.08
N VAL A 405 17.15 -33.34 -9.95
CA VAL A 405 18.27 -32.57 -10.46
C VAL A 405 19.56 -32.95 -9.73
N ALA A 406 19.51 -33.04 -8.39
CA ALA A 406 20.68 -33.45 -7.55
C ALA A 406 21.22 -34.81 -7.93
N ASN A 407 20.39 -35.76 -8.34
CA ASN A 407 20.78 -37.11 -8.73
C ASN A 407 21.42 -37.20 -10.13
N TRP A 408 21.17 -36.24 -11.00
CA TRP A 408 21.62 -36.32 -12.39
C TRP A 408 23.11 -36.49 -12.56
N TYR A 409 23.91 -35.76 -11.81
CA TYR A 409 25.38 -35.87 -11.86
C TYR A 409 25.90 -37.15 -11.19
N PRO A 410 25.53 -37.49 -9.93
CA PRO A 410 26.03 -38.70 -9.24
C PRO A 410 25.67 -39.99 -9.98
N VAL A 411 24.43 -40.11 -10.49
CA VAL A 411 24.01 -41.30 -11.24
C VAL A 411 24.78 -41.45 -12.57
N ARG A 412 25.08 -40.36 -13.27
CA ARG A 412 25.94 -40.40 -14.45
C ARG A 412 27.34 -40.91 -14.11
N MET A 413 27.89 -40.51 -12.97
CA MET A 413 29.20 -40.95 -12.50
C MET A 413 29.20 -42.45 -12.18
N ALA A 414 28.18 -42.92 -11.45
CA ALA A 414 27.98 -44.34 -11.14
C ALA A 414 27.92 -45.23 -12.39
N LEU A 415 27.22 -44.78 -13.44
CA LEU A 415 27.08 -45.56 -14.69
C LEU A 415 28.32 -45.58 -15.57
N LYS A 416 29.35 -44.75 -15.32
CA LYS A 416 30.63 -44.74 -16.01
C LYS A 416 31.59 -45.78 -15.48
N ILE A 417 31.40 -46.24 -14.23
CA ILE A 417 32.29 -47.24 -13.58
C ILE A 417 32.20 -48.57 -14.36
N SER A 418 33.35 -49.11 -14.76
CA SER A 418 33.41 -50.41 -15.42
C SER A 418 33.19 -51.54 -14.42
N PRO A 419 32.49 -52.64 -14.77
CA PRO A 419 32.31 -53.79 -13.86
C PRO A 419 33.66 -54.38 -13.36
N LEU A 420 34.68 -54.32 -14.20
CA LEU A 420 36.01 -54.87 -13.86
C LEU A 420 36.73 -54.00 -12.81
N GLU A 421 36.62 -52.67 -12.87
CA GLU A 421 37.20 -51.74 -11.89
C GLU A 421 36.44 -51.77 -10.55
N ALA A 422 35.14 -52.06 -10.58
CA ALA A 422 34.33 -52.15 -9.38
C ALA A 422 34.57 -53.38 -8.51
N ILE A 423 35.04 -54.48 -9.12
CA ILE A 423 35.34 -55.75 -8.42
C ILE A 423 36.77 -55.76 -7.88
N ASN A 424 37.69 -55.01 -8.47
CA ASN A 424 39.11 -54.96 -8.07
C ASN A 424 39.45 -53.87 -7.06
N LYS A 425 38.47 -53.12 -6.55
CA LYS A 425 38.58 -52.20 -5.42
C LYS A 425 37.99 -52.81 -4.16
#